data_929724164ee0fcf1f04a57ffced161f7
#
_entry.id   929724164ee0fcf1f04a57ffced161f7
#
_cell.length_a   1.000
_cell.length_b   1.000
_cell.length_c   1.000
_cell.angle_alpha   90.00
_cell.angle_beta   90.00
_cell.angle_gamma   90.00
#
_symmetry.space_group_name_H-M   'P 1'
#
loop_
_entity.id
_entity.type
_entity.pdbx_description
1 polymer ?
#
loop_
_entity_poly.entity_id
_entity_poly.type
_entity_poly.pdbx_seq_one_letter_code
_entity_poly.pdbx_strand_id
1 'polypeptide(L)'
;MHVYSVTPESASRQREFTQDYLTRLRETGAACERAGWSGILVPHNLHEVDPWLIAGQLGAATDTLVPLVAVQPSSLPPHTAAAMAAAYATLYGRPLHFNLVAGARDDELRRTGDRLGHDERYERMREYGLVLRALLRGEEVDTEGRFYSYRGFRLEPRPEVLSQCKLFVAGSSPASIGVARDVADVVVTHPARYPEWEETFLKPLLAGGYTGELGIRIGIVARSAGEDAWVTARERFPETWQGRQETLLKTVSQSAWSRQLAVDAVAEAAAAAAAAASAESGESAGAAGEKEPDVYWLGAFRSGHASAPFLVGSHQDVGSRLAEYLRAGVGHVLLNGSYEYDHEDIGRALLAARRAAGS
;
A
#
# COMPACT_ATOMS: atom_id res chain seq x y z
N MET A 1 -7.30 4.68 14.18
CA MET A 1 -6.98 4.55 12.74
C MET A 1 -5.66 5.25 12.48
N HIS A 2 -4.69 4.53 11.92
CA HIS A 2 -3.39 5.05 11.50
C HIS A 2 -3.43 5.36 10.00
N VAL A 3 -2.91 6.52 9.62
CA VAL A 3 -2.89 6.96 8.22
C VAL A 3 -1.44 7.09 7.76
N TYR A 4 -1.15 6.51 6.61
CA TYR A 4 0.15 6.57 5.96
C TYR A 4 0.01 7.19 4.58
N SER A 5 0.87 8.16 4.28
CA SER A 5 1.04 8.65 2.91
C SER A 5 1.96 7.73 2.12
N VAL A 6 2.36 8.18 0.96
CA VAL A 6 3.44 7.58 0.15
C VAL A 6 4.41 8.69 -0.26
N THR A 7 5.69 8.37 -0.33
CA THR A 7 6.70 9.33 -0.82
C THR A 7 6.45 9.71 -2.29
N PRO A 8 6.80 10.93 -2.70
CA PRO A 8 6.77 11.30 -4.11
C PRO A 8 7.72 10.39 -4.93
N GLU A 9 7.41 10.19 -6.20
CA GLU A 9 8.28 9.46 -7.12
C GLU A 9 9.61 10.23 -7.29
N SER A 10 10.74 9.52 -7.14
CA SER A 10 12.09 10.07 -7.27
C SER A 10 12.62 10.04 -8.70
N ALA A 11 12.00 9.27 -9.58
CA ALA A 11 12.33 9.19 -10.98
C ALA A 11 11.11 9.36 -11.88
N SER A 12 11.33 9.90 -13.07
CA SER A 12 10.32 9.99 -14.11
C SER A 12 10.05 8.62 -14.75
N ARG A 13 8.97 8.51 -15.53
CA ARG A 13 8.69 7.32 -16.35
C ARG A 13 9.81 7.02 -17.37
N GLN A 14 10.60 8.02 -17.75
CA GLN A 14 11.80 7.90 -18.58
C GLN A 14 13.03 7.44 -17.80
N ARG A 15 12.88 7.16 -16.48
CA ARG A 15 13.95 6.73 -15.57
C ARG A 15 15.02 7.79 -15.33
N GLU A 16 14.65 9.05 -15.42
CA GLU A 16 15.48 10.18 -15.06
C GLU A 16 15.12 10.64 -13.65
N PHE A 17 16.12 10.83 -12.78
CA PHE A 17 15.89 11.34 -11.44
C PHE A 17 15.28 12.74 -11.49
N THR A 18 14.23 12.95 -10.69
CA THR A 18 13.54 14.22 -10.61
C THR A 18 14.44 15.24 -9.91
N GLN A 19 14.68 16.37 -10.57
CA GLN A 19 15.29 17.53 -9.91
C GLN A 19 14.36 17.94 -8.75
N ASP A 20 14.93 18.51 -7.70
CA ASP A 20 14.23 18.94 -6.49
C ASP A 20 13.54 17.83 -5.68
N TYR A 21 13.85 16.54 -5.99
CA TYR A 21 13.25 15.42 -5.27
C TYR A 21 13.38 15.55 -3.75
N LEU A 22 14.56 15.94 -3.26
CA LEU A 22 14.83 16.07 -1.84
C LEU A 22 13.96 17.16 -1.18
N THR A 23 13.74 18.27 -1.87
CA THR A 23 12.86 19.35 -1.42
C THR A 23 11.43 18.87 -1.30
N ARG A 24 10.89 18.25 -2.37
CA ARG A 24 9.55 17.68 -2.38
C ARG A 24 9.35 16.59 -1.33
N LEU A 25 10.36 15.73 -1.11
CA LEU A 25 10.31 14.70 -0.08
C LEU A 25 10.15 15.30 1.33
N ARG A 26 10.93 16.33 1.63
CA ARG A 26 10.86 17.04 2.93
C ARG A 26 9.55 17.78 3.12
N GLU A 27 9.07 18.46 2.09
CA GLU A 27 7.78 19.16 2.10
C GLU A 27 6.63 18.17 2.31
N THR A 28 6.62 17.04 1.58
CA THR A 28 5.64 15.97 1.76
C THR A 28 5.68 15.40 3.18
N GLY A 29 6.87 15.11 3.72
CA GLY A 29 7.02 14.62 5.09
C GLY A 29 6.43 15.59 6.11
N ALA A 30 6.80 16.89 6.01
CA ALA A 30 6.30 17.94 6.90
C ALA A 30 4.77 18.14 6.75
N ALA A 31 4.24 18.03 5.54
CA ALA A 31 2.80 18.13 5.30
C ALA A 31 2.02 16.96 5.92
N CYS A 32 2.55 15.72 5.81
CA CYS A 32 1.97 14.56 6.47
C CYS A 32 1.95 14.72 7.99
N GLU A 33 3.03 15.22 8.57
CA GLU A 33 3.13 15.47 10.00
C GLU A 33 2.15 16.54 10.47
N ARG A 34 2.03 17.67 9.74
CA ARG A 34 1.00 18.70 10.01
C ARG A 34 -0.42 18.17 9.91
N ALA A 35 -0.68 17.21 9.00
CA ALA A 35 -1.96 16.54 8.88
C ALA A 35 -2.23 15.52 10.01
N GLY A 36 -1.29 15.28 10.91
CA GLY A 36 -1.39 14.30 12.00
C GLY A 36 -1.36 12.85 11.52
N TRP A 37 -0.74 12.57 10.39
CA TRP A 37 -0.63 11.20 9.88
C TRP A 37 0.46 10.42 10.61
N SER A 38 0.24 9.11 10.76
CA SER A 38 1.12 8.24 11.55
C SER A 38 2.46 7.95 10.86
N GLY A 39 2.47 7.95 9.52
CA GLY A 39 3.69 7.60 8.82
C GLY A 39 3.61 7.83 7.31
N ILE A 40 4.65 7.39 6.62
CA ILE A 40 4.78 7.50 5.18
C ILE A 40 5.41 6.23 4.61
N LEU A 41 4.75 5.62 3.62
CA LEU A 41 5.27 4.47 2.89
C LEU A 41 6.41 4.93 1.98
N VAL A 42 7.54 4.26 2.11
CA VAL A 42 8.71 4.41 1.23
C VAL A 42 8.79 3.15 0.36
N PRO A 43 8.33 3.17 -0.88
CA PRO A 43 8.31 2.00 -1.74
C PRO A 43 9.72 1.60 -2.18
N HIS A 44 9.90 0.32 -2.49
CA HIS A 44 11.11 -0.19 -3.14
C HIS A 44 10.87 -0.28 -4.65
N ASN A 45 11.72 0.38 -5.42
CA ASN A 45 11.72 0.33 -6.87
C ASN A 45 13.18 0.42 -7.37
N LEU A 46 13.56 -0.47 -8.28
CA LEU A 46 14.93 -0.53 -8.81
C LEU A 46 15.36 0.74 -9.58
N HIS A 47 14.41 1.56 -9.99
CA HIS A 47 14.65 2.77 -10.78
C HIS A 47 14.50 4.05 -9.98
N GLU A 48 14.33 3.94 -8.67
CA GLU A 48 14.17 5.05 -7.75
C GLU A 48 15.29 5.11 -6.73
N VAL A 49 15.33 6.18 -5.94
CA VAL A 49 16.27 6.33 -4.83
C VAL A 49 16.02 5.24 -3.80
N ASP A 50 17.10 4.70 -3.23
CA ASP A 50 17.05 3.64 -2.24
C ASP A 50 16.15 4.01 -1.04
N PRO A 51 15.24 3.13 -0.60
CA PRO A 51 14.26 3.44 0.43
C PRO A 51 14.87 3.75 1.80
N TRP A 52 16.03 3.21 2.13
CA TRP A 52 16.71 3.50 3.39
C TRP A 52 17.30 4.90 3.42
N LEU A 53 17.84 5.37 2.28
CA LEU A 53 18.32 6.75 2.17
C LEU A 53 17.15 7.73 2.25
N ILE A 54 16.01 7.40 1.64
CA ILE A 54 14.76 8.19 1.77
C ILE A 54 14.30 8.24 3.22
N ALA A 55 14.26 7.10 3.91
CA ALA A 55 13.88 7.05 5.33
C ALA A 55 14.79 7.92 6.20
N GLY A 56 16.10 7.91 5.95
CA GLY A 56 17.05 8.79 6.64
C GLY A 56 16.75 10.28 6.42
N GLN A 57 16.42 10.70 5.20
CA GLN A 57 16.05 12.08 4.91
C GLN A 57 14.72 12.49 5.57
N LEU A 58 13.74 11.59 5.60
CA LEU A 58 12.49 11.81 6.34
C LEU A 58 12.76 11.92 7.85
N GLY A 59 13.64 11.05 8.37
CA GLY A 59 14.08 11.08 9.76
C GLY A 59 14.65 12.45 10.18
N ALA A 60 15.45 13.06 9.31
CA ALA A 60 16.05 14.35 9.53
C ALA A 60 15.09 15.55 9.33
N ALA A 61 13.99 15.35 8.59
CA ALA A 61 13.07 16.42 8.19
C ALA A 61 11.77 16.47 8.99
N THR A 62 11.50 15.47 9.83
CA THR A 62 10.25 15.33 10.62
C THR A 62 10.56 14.88 12.04
N ASP A 63 9.66 15.16 12.99
CA ASP A 63 9.85 14.83 14.41
C ASP A 63 9.11 13.56 14.84
N THR A 64 7.92 13.29 14.26
CA THR A 64 7.01 12.22 14.71
C THR A 64 6.64 11.22 13.61
N LEU A 65 6.79 11.60 12.35
CA LEU A 65 6.38 10.79 11.20
C LEU A 65 7.22 9.50 11.11
N VAL A 66 6.56 8.33 11.06
CA VAL A 66 7.22 7.03 11.03
C VAL A 66 7.37 6.54 9.58
N PRO A 67 8.59 6.36 9.05
CA PRO A 67 8.77 5.73 7.74
C PRO A 67 8.34 4.26 7.76
N LEU A 68 7.55 3.84 6.78
CA LEU A 68 7.22 2.45 6.50
C LEU A 68 8.06 2.01 5.29
N VAL A 69 9.22 1.42 5.56
CA VAL A 69 10.24 1.11 4.56
C VAL A 69 9.93 -0.21 3.88
N ALA A 70 9.79 -0.19 2.56
CA ALA A 70 9.63 -1.43 1.80
C ALA A 70 10.96 -2.20 1.73
N VAL A 71 10.92 -3.46 2.14
CA VAL A 71 12.07 -4.36 2.17
C VAL A 71 11.76 -5.63 1.38
N GLN A 72 12.62 -5.91 0.42
CA GLN A 72 12.56 -7.15 -0.35
C GLN A 72 13.61 -8.14 0.14
N PRO A 73 13.23 -9.32 0.64
CA PRO A 73 14.15 -10.29 1.23
C PRO A 73 15.28 -10.78 0.30
N SER A 74 15.15 -10.57 -1.02
CA SER A 74 16.21 -10.88 -1.99
C SER A 74 17.34 -9.86 -2.02
N SER A 75 17.09 -8.63 -1.59
CA SER A 75 18.03 -7.51 -1.73
C SER A 75 18.86 -7.25 -0.46
N LEU A 76 18.39 -7.66 0.71
CA LEU A 76 18.98 -7.29 1.99
C LEU A 76 18.79 -8.41 3.03
N PRO A 77 19.85 -8.91 3.71
CA PRO A 77 19.71 -9.88 4.80
C PRO A 77 18.94 -9.32 6.01
N PRO A 78 18.22 -10.15 6.78
CA PRO A 78 17.41 -9.66 7.90
C PRO A 78 18.23 -9.01 9.02
N HIS A 79 19.45 -9.48 9.31
CA HIS A 79 20.33 -8.84 10.30
C HIS A 79 20.77 -7.43 9.86
N THR A 80 21.01 -7.25 8.56
CA THR A 80 21.38 -5.93 8.03
C THR A 80 20.19 -4.97 8.12
N ALA A 81 18.97 -5.42 7.80
CA ALA A 81 17.76 -4.60 7.97
C ALA A 81 17.55 -4.21 9.45
N ALA A 82 17.75 -5.15 10.37
CA ALA A 82 17.68 -4.87 11.81
C ALA A 82 18.74 -3.85 12.25
N ALA A 83 19.99 -3.97 11.77
CA ALA A 83 21.07 -3.03 12.06
C ALA A 83 20.77 -1.62 11.48
N MET A 84 20.21 -1.53 10.28
CA MET A 84 19.80 -0.26 9.69
C MET A 84 18.66 0.40 10.48
N ALA A 85 17.70 -0.39 10.98
CA ALA A 85 16.66 0.13 11.87
C ALA A 85 17.24 0.61 13.21
N ALA A 86 18.23 -0.09 13.77
CA ALA A 86 18.94 0.33 14.97
C ALA A 86 19.70 1.64 14.75
N ALA A 87 20.37 1.78 13.62
CA ALA A 87 21.02 3.02 13.23
C ALA A 87 20.02 4.17 13.09
N TYR A 88 18.88 3.95 12.39
CA TYR A 88 17.81 4.94 12.29
C TYR A 88 17.28 5.36 13.67
N ALA A 89 16.97 4.40 14.52
CA ALA A 89 16.49 4.65 15.87
C ALA A 89 17.50 5.43 16.74
N THR A 90 18.80 5.13 16.58
CA THR A 90 19.88 5.86 17.27
C THR A 90 19.98 7.32 16.80
N LEU A 91 19.85 7.55 15.49
CA LEU A 91 19.98 8.90 14.91
C LEU A 91 18.76 9.78 15.17
N TYR A 92 17.55 9.20 15.17
CA TYR A 92 16.31 9.97 15.17
C TYR A 92 15.42 9.73 16.41
N GLY A 93 15.82 8.83 17.32
CA GLY A 93 15.10 8.58 18.59
C GLY A 93 13.73 7.92 18.45
N ARG A 94 13.39 7.38 17.27
CA ARG A 94 12.06 6.81 16.97
C ARG A 94 12.16 5.59 16.07
N PRO A 95 11.09 4.72 16.02
CA PRO A 95 11.09 3.52 15.19
C PRO A 95 10.90 3.88 13.71
N LEU A 96 11.23 2.94 12.84
CA LEU A 96 10.63 2.80 11.51
C LEU A 96 9.82 1.50 11.46
N HIS A 97 8.96 1.36 10.47
CA HIS A 97 8.24 0.13 10.21
C HIS A 97 8.74 -0.54 8.93
N PHE A 98 8.52 -1.84 8.80
CA PHE A 98 8.95 -2.62 7.65
C PHE A 98 7.73 -3.04 6.82
N ASN A 99 7.73 -2.75 5.53
CA ASN A 99 6.79 -3.32 4.58
C ASN A 99 7.48 -4.45 3.82
N LEU A 100 7.25 -5.69 4.24
CA LEU A 100 7.85 -6.87 3.60
C LEU A 100 7.15 -7.16 2.27
N VAL A 101 7.90 -7.17 1.19
CA VAL A 101 7.40 -7.40 -0.16
C VAL A 101 8.12 -8.56 -0.83
N ALA A 102 7.37 -9.52 -1.38
CA ALA A 102 7.96 -10.69 -2.06
C ALA A 102 8.52 -10.38 -3.46
N GLY A 103 8.22 -9.18 -3.97
CA GLY A 103 8.46 -8.79 -5.36
C GLY A 103 7.27 -9.16 -6.27
N ALA A 104 6.81 -8.17 -7.05
CA ALA A 104 5.60 -8.32 -7.89
C ALA A 104 5.91 -8.66 -9.34
N ARG A 105 7.10 -8.36 -9.83
CA ARG A 105 7.49 -8.47 -11.24
C ARG A 105 8.58 -9.50 -11.44
N ASP A 106 8.21 -10.65 -11.98
CA ASP A 106 9.13 -11.76 -12.23
C ASP A 106 10.28 -11.41 -13.18
N ASP A 107 10.03 -10.55 -14.18
CA ASP A 107 11.06 -10.08 -15.11
C ASP A 107 12.14 -9.25 -14.40
N GLU A 108 11.75 -8.38 -13.47
CA GLU A 108 12.70 -7.60 -12.66
C GLU A 108 13.46 -8.48 -11.68
N LEU A 109 12.78 -9.39 -11.00
CA LEU A 109 13.40 -10.34 -10.08
C LEU A 109 14.46 -11.18 -10.77
N ARG A 110 14.16 -11.73 -11.95
CA ARG A 110 15.13 -12.50 -12.74
C ARG A 110 16.35 -11.67 -13.18
N ARG A 111 16.14 -10.41 -13.54
CA ARG A 111 17.23 -9.48 -13.92
C ARG A 111 18.15 -9.17 -12.75
N THR A 112 17.62 -9.16 -11.53
CA THR A 112 18.40 -8.95 -10.30
C THR A 112 18.92 -10.25 -9.65
N GLY A 113 18.76 -11.39 -10.34
CA GLY A 113 19.29 -12.68 -9.93
C GLY A 113 18.37 -13.52 -9.07
N ASP A 114 17.18 -13.04 -8.73
CA ASP A 114 16.20 -13.82 -7.99
C ASP A 114 15.43 -14.76 -8.93
N ARG A 115 15.63 -16.07 -8.74
CA ARG A 115 15.05 -17.13 -9.57
C ARG A 115 13.98 -17.95 -8.88
N LEU A 116 13.63 -17.60 -7.63
CA LEU A 116 12.64 -18.32 -6.86
C LEU A 116 11.24 -18.17 -7.46
N GLY A 117 10.47 -19.25 -7.40
CA GLY A 117 9.05 -19.23 -7.71
C GLY A 117 8.24 -18.39 -6.72
N HIS A 118 6.98 -18.12 -7.05
CA HIS A 118 6.09 -17.29 -6.22
C HIS A 118 6.06 -17.77 -4.76
N ASP A 119 5.74 -19.04 -4.51
CA ASP A 119 5.58 -19.57 -3.17
C ASP A 119 6.91 -19.66 -2.39
N GLU A 120 8.01 -19.99 -3.09
CA GLU A 120 9.34 -19.99 -2.49
C GLU A 120 9.79 -18.58 -2.02
N ARG A 121 9.38 -17.52 -2.73
CA ARG A 121 9.62 -16.15 -2.29
C ARG A 121 8.88 -15.84 -0.98
N TYR A 122 7.68 -16.38 -0.79
CA TYR A 122 6.94 -16.26 0.46
C TYR A 122 7.54 -17.12 1.58
N GLU A 123 8.06 -18.32 1.29
CA GLU A 123 8.82 -19.10 2.26
C GLU A 123 10.05 -18.33 2.75
N ARG A 124 10.83 -17.75 1.82
CA ARG A 124 11.96 -16.89 2.17
C ARG A 124 11.52 -15.68 3.00
N MET A 125 10.43 -15.03 2.65
CA MET A 125 9.89 -13.90 3.41
C MET A 125 9.49 -14.32 4.82
N ARG A 126 8.95 -15.51 5.00
CA ARG A 126 8.61 -16.06 6.31
C ARG A 126 9.85 -16.24 7.19
N GLU A 127 10.89 -16.90 6.69
CA GLU A 127 12.16 -17.05 7.43
C GLU A 127 12.77 -15.68 7.75
N TYR A 128 12.78 -14.78 6.76
CA TYR A 128 13.24 -13.40 6.92
C TYR A 128 12.52 -12.68 8.06
N GLY A 129 11.20 -12.70 8.04
CA GLY A 129 10.37 -12.00 9.02
C GLY A 129 10.52 -12.56 10.44
N LEU A 130 10.68 -13.89 10.59
CA LEU A 130 10.93 -14.52 11.88
C LEU A 130 12.26 -14.07 12.48
N VAL A 131 13.35 -14.10 11.69
CA VAL A 131 14.67 -13.61 12.11
C VAL A 131 14.63 -12.12 12.43
N LEU A 132 14.09 -11.31 11.55
CA LEU A 132 14.00 -9.87 11.75
C LEU A 132 13.23 -9.51 13.03
N ARG A 133 12.08 -10.15 13.27
CA ARG A 133 11.27 -9.92 14.48
C ARG A 133 12.03 -10.29 15.76
N ALA A 134 12.72 -11.44 15.78
CA ALA A 134 13.52 -11.84 16.92
C ALA A 134 14.60 -10.81 17.23
N LEU A 135 15.35 -10.35 16.21
CA LEU A 135 16.39 -9.33 16.37
C LEU A 135 15.84 -7.99 16.87
N LEU A 136 14.69 -7.55 16.33
CA LEU A 136 14.03 -6.30 16.77
C LEU A 136 13.57 -6.40 18.24
N ARG A 137 13.24 -7.58 18.73
CA ARG A 137 12.88 -7.84 20.14
C ARG A 137 14.08 -8.01 21.06
N GLY A 138 15.30 -8.11 20.50
CA GLY A 138 16.53 -8.34 21.25
C GLY A 138 16.75 -9.80 21.62
N GLU A 139 16.08 -10.70 20.95
CA GLU A 139 16.25 -12.14 21.12
C GLU A 139 17.54 -12.59 20.42
N GLU A 140 18.15 -13.67 20.93
CA GLU A 140 19.22 -14.36 20.26
C GLU A 140 18.64 -15.23 19.14
N VAL A 141 19.25 -15.17 17.98
CA VAL A 141 18.86 -15.99 16.84
C VAL A 141 19.84 -17.12 16.65
N ASP A 142 19.35 -18.34 16.83
CA ASP A 142 20.02 -19.59 16.51
C ASP A 142 19.09 -20.42 15.64
N THR A 143 19.35 -20.46 14.34
CA THR A 143 18.47 -21.12 13.36
C THR A 143 19.27 -21.59 12.16
N GLU A 144 18.86 -22.73 11.59
CA GLU A 144 19.38 -23.27 10.35
C GLU A 144 18.22 -23.48 9.38
N GLY A 145 17.89 -22.39 8.66
CA GLY A 145 16.80 -22.36 7.69
C GLY A 145 17.26 -22.66 6.27
N ARG A 146 16.30 -22.75 5.35
CA ARG A 146 16.57 -22.93 3.92
C ARG A 146 17.26 -21.69 3.31
N PHE A 147 16.90 -20.51 3.76
CA PHE A 147 17.36 -19.24 3.20
C PHE A 147 18.30 -18.48 4.14
N TYR A 148 18.12 -18.62 5.44
CA TYR A 148 18.90 -17.89 6.44
C TYR A 148 19.36 -18.82 7.56
N SER A 149 20.65 -18.74 7.90
CA SER A 149 21.24 -19.49 9.01
C SER A 149 22.01 -18.54 9.91
N TYR A 150 21.77 -18.63 11.22
CA TYR A 150 22.41 -17.82 12.26
C TYR A 150 22.81 -18.73 13.43
N ARG A 151 23.92 -18.39 14.09
CA ARG A 151 24.40 -19.10 15.30
C ARG A 151 24.63 -18.09 16.41
N GLY A 152 23.76 -18.11 17.43
CA GLY A 152 23.88 -17.27 18.61
C GLY A 152 23.98 -15.78 18.31
N PHE A 153 23.35 -15.30 17.23
CA PHE A 153 23.47 -13.91 16.79
C PHE A 153 22.50 -13.00 17.55
N ARG A 154 23.01 -11.91 18.12
CA ARG A 154 22.24 -10.83 18.73
C ARG A 154 22.52 -9.51 18.02
N LEU A 155 21.51 -8.66 17.98
CA LEU A 155 21.65 -7.30 17.48
C LEU A 155 22.18 -6.39 18.60
N GLU A 156 23.42 -5.93 18.48
CA GLU A 156 24.08 -5.05 19.45
C GLU A 156 24.89 -3.96 18.73
N PRO A 157 24.80 -2.66 19.13
CA PRO A 157 23.84 -2.15 20.13
C PRO A 157 22.40 -2.15 19.66
N ARG A 158 21.45 -2.33 20.58
CA ARG A 158 20.01 -2.35 20.29
C ARG A 158 19.28 -1.27 21.06
N PRO A 159 18.86 -0.15 20.41
CA PRO A 159 17.96 0.83 21.02
C PRO A 159 16.62 0.20 21.43
N GLU A 160 16.11 0.56 22.61
CA GLU A 160 14.86 0.00 23.15
C GLU A 160 13.66 0.25 22.24
N VAL A 161 13.63 1.38 21.55
CA VAL A 161 12.55 1.78 20.63
C VAL A 161 12.35 0.82 19.46
N LEU A 162 13.32 -0.06 19.15
CA LEU A 162 13.16 -1.09 18.13
C LEU A 162 12.02 -2.07 18.40
N SER A 163 11.66 -2.25 19.67
CA SER A 163 10.49 -3.08 20.04
C SER A 163 9.15 -2.51 19.52
N GLN A 164 9.12 -1.26 19.09
CA GLN A 164 7.96 -0.58 18.50
C GLN A 164 7.91 -0.69 16.96
N CYS A 165 8.98 -1.24 16.33
CA CYS A 165 8.95 -1.50 14.91
C CYS A 165 7.90 -2.56 14.58
N LYS A 166 7.05 -2.30 13.57
CA LYS A 166 6.04 -3.24 13.09
C LYS A 166 6.43 -3.82 11.74
N LEU A 167 6.09 -5.09 11.53
CA LEU A 167 6.22 -5.78 10.25
C LEU A 167 4.86 -5.75 9.52
N PHE A 168 4.81 -5.06 8.41
CA PHE A 168 3.69 -5.05 7.49
C PHE A 168 3.94 -6.11 6.41
N VAL A 169 2.95 -6.92 6.10
CA VAL A 169 2.98 -7.88 5.00
C VAL A 169 1.89 -7.52 4.01
N ALA A 170 2.28 -7.28 2.76
CA ALA A 170 1.35 -6.97 1.69
C ALA A 170 1.02 -8.24 0.89
N GLY A 171 -0.28 -8.45 0.62
CA GLY A 171 -0.73 -9.54 -0.26
C GLY A 171 -2.08 -10.12 0.11
N SER A 172 -2.66 -10.89 -0.83
CA SER A 172 -3.95 -11.55 -0.68
C SER A 172 -3.94 -13.02 -1.17
N SER A 173 -2.77 -13.53 -1.59
CA SER A 173 -2.65 -14.93 -2.00
C SER A 173 -2.62 -15.88 -0.78
N PRO A 174 -2.96 -17.18 -0.92
CA PRO A 174 -2.84 -18.14 0.16
C PRO A 174 -1.43 -18.19 0.78
N ALA A 175 -0.37 -18.07 -0.04
CA ALA A 175 1.00 -18.00 0.42
C ALA A 175 1.26 -16.76 1.29
N SER A 176 0.75 -15.57 0.88
CA SER A 176 0.88 -14.34 1.68
C SER A 176 0.10 -14.41 3.00
N ILE A 177 -1.08 -15.02 3.01
CA ILE A 177 -1.89 -15.24 4.22
C ILE A 177 -1.12 -16.13 5.21
N GLY A 178 -0.46 -17.20 4.74
CA GLY A 178 0.36 -18.05 5.58
C GLY A 178 1.53 -17.30 6.22
N VAL A 179 2.23 -16.48 5.45
CA VAL A 179 3.31 -15.62 5.98
C VAL A 179 2.76 -14.59 6.95
N ALA A 180 1.65 -13.96 6.62
CA ALA A 180 1.03 -12.93 7.46
C ALA A 180 0.72 -13.46 8.86
N ARG A 181 0.11 -14.64 8.97
CA ARG A 181 -0.19 -15.31 10.24
C ARG A 181 1.06 -15.44 11.11
N ASP A 182 2.20 -15.81 10.51
CA ASP A 182 3.41 -16.16 11.25
C ASP A 182 4.28 -14.94 11.59
N VAL A 183 4.26 -13.88 10.75
CA VAL A 183 5.21 -12.78 10.90
C VAL A 183 4.63 -11.37 10.85
N ALA A 184 3.38 -11.15 10.40
CA ALA A 184 2.87 -9.79 10.29
C ALA A 184 2.29 -9.27 11.60
N ASP A 185 2.67 -8.04 11.96
CA ASP A 185 1.91 -7.26 12.94
C ASP A 185 0.71 -6.58 12.25
N VAL A 186 0.87 -6.19 10.97
CA VAL A 186 -0.17 -5.59 10.14
C VAL A 186 -0.20 -6.28 8.77
N VAL A 187 -1.37 -6.75 8.36
CA VAL A 187 -1.60 -7.21 6.97
C VAL A 187 -2.20 -6.09 6.15
N VAL A 188 -1.62 -5.83 4.97
CA VAL A 188 -2.12 -4.81 4.05
C VAL A 188 -2.58 -5.43 2.74
N THR A 189 -3.77 -5.05 2.28
CA THR A 189 -4.27 -5.43 0.96
C THR A 189 -4.73 -4.21 0.16
N HIS A 190 -4.79 -4.37 -1.16
CA HIS A 190 -5.53 -3.49 -2.03
C HIS A 190 -6.96 -3.99 -2.05
N PRO A 191 -7.92 -3.29 -1.40
CA PRO A 191 -9.23 -3.87 -1.17
C PRO A 191 -10.04 -3.96 -2.47
N ALA A 192 -10.75 -5.06 -2.66
CA ALA A 192 -11.91 -5.12 -3.57
C ALA A 192 -13.06 -4.28 -2.98
N ARG A 193 -14.17 -4.15 -3.71
CA ARG A 193 -15.40 -3.55 -3.16
C ARG A 193 -15.87 -4.32 -1.93
N TYR A 194 -16.36 -3.60 -0.93
CA TYR A 194 -17.08 -4.22 0.16
C TYR A 194 -18.51 -4.56 -0.32
N PRO A 195 -19.10 -5.77 -0.05
CA PRO A 195 -18.62 -6.82 0.86
C PRO A 195 -17.69 -7.88 0.22
N GLU A 196 -17.37 -7.79 -1.07
CA GLU A 196 -16.52 -8.77 -1.76
C GLU A 196 -15.16 -8.95 -1.06
N TRP A 197 -14.55 -7.85 -0.63
CA TRP A 197 -13.28 -7.87 0.11
C TRP A 197 -13.39 -8.68 1.41
N GLU A 198 -14.52 -8.58 2.11
CA GLU A 198 -14.76 -9.37 3.31
C GLU A 198 -14.78 -10.87 3.02
N GLU A 199 -15.48 -11.28 1.96
CA GLU A 199 -15.62 -12.70 1.57
C GLU A 199 -14.31 -13.28 1.02
N THR A 200 -13.64 -12.55 0.15
CA THR A 200 -12.50 -13.08 -0.62
C THR A 200 -11.16 -12.92 0.11
N PHE A 201 -11.06 -12.00 1.07
CA PHE A 201 -9.81 -11.73 1.79
C PHE A 201 -9.96 -11.86 3.30
N LEU A 202 -10.86 -11.10 3.94
CA LEU A 202 -10.91 -11.02 5.41
C LEU A 202 -11.28 -12.36 6.05
N LYS A 203 -12.35 -13.00 5.59
CA LYS A 203 -12.79 -14.30 6.13
C LYS A 203 -11.72 -15.39 5.96
N PRO A 204 -11.09 -15.58 4.78
CA PRO A 204 -9.96 -16.50 4.64
C PRO A 204 -8.77 -16.19 5.53
N LEU A 205 -8.43 -14.92 5.71
CA LEU A 205 -7.33 -14.48 6.58
C LEU A 205 -7.59 -14.88 8.05
N LEU A 206 -8.79 -14.56 8.56
CA LEU A 206 -9.18 -14.89 9.94
C LEU A 206 -9.33 -16.40 10.13
N ALA A 207 -9.89 -17.11 9.18
CA ALA A 207 -9.98 -18.57 9.20
C ALA A 207 -8.58 -19.23 9.16
N GLY A 208 -7.59 -18.56 8.56
CA GLY A 208 -6.18 -18.95 8.57
C GLY A 208 -5.48 -18.73 9.92
N GLY A 209 -6.17 -18.15 10.92
CA GLY A 209 -5.66 -17.93 12.27
C GLY A 209 -4.88 -16.62 12.45
N TYR A 210 -5.02 -15.64 11.56
CA TYR A 210 -4.42 -14.32 11.74
C TYR A 210 -5.13 -13.53 12.85
N THR A 211 -4.35 -12.91 13.73
CA THR A 211 -4.85 -12.15 14.90
C THR A 211 -4.27 -10.73 15.00
N GLY A 212 -3.45 -10.31 14.02
CA GLY A 212 -2.85 -8.99 13.99
C GLY A 212 -3.78 -7.90 13.47
N GLU A 213 -3.22 -6.76 13.18
CA GLU A 213 -3.93 -5.56 12.72
C GLU A 213 -4.17 -5.60 11.20
N LEU A 214 -5.25 -4.95 10.75
CA LEU A 214 -5.64 -4.90 9.34
C LEU A 214 -5.35 -3.53 8.73
N GLY A 215 -4.83 -3.53 7.50
CA GLY A 215 -4.59 -2.35 6.70
C GLY A 215 -5.13 -2.49 5.27
N ILE A 216 -5.50 -1.35 4.69
CA ILE A 216 -5.83 -1.26 3.27
C ILE A 216 -4.98 -0.20 2.60
N ARG A 217 -4.63 -0.43 1.32
CA ARG A 217 -4.02 0.57 0.46
C ARG A 217 -5.04 1.06 -0.56
N ILE A 218 -5.40 2.35 -0.46
CA ILE A 218 -6.47 2.95 -1.25
C ILE A 218 -6.16 4.42 -1.53
N GLY A 219 -6.52 4.92 -2.71
CA GLY A 219 -6.48 6.34 -3.00
C GLY A 219 -7.76 7.04 -2.58
N ILE A 220 -7.69 8.34 -2.34
CA ILE A 220 -8.84 9.18 -2.02
C ILE A 220 -8.79 10.45 -2.84
N VAL A 221 -9.89 10.75 -3.53
CA VAL A 221 -10.17 12.06 -4.11
C VAL A 221 -11.52 12.51 -3.57
N ALA A 222 -11.49 13.35 -2.54
CA ALA A 222 -12.70 13.83 -1.87
C ALA A 222 -12.79 15.35 -2.02
N ARG A 223 -14.00 15.89 -2.15
CA ARG A 223 -14.32 17.33 -2.17
C ARG A 223 -15.61 17.56 -1.38
N SER A 224 -15.96 18.83 -1.16
CA SER A 224 -17.24 19.16 -0.54
C SER A 224 -18.43 18.74 -1.41
N ALA A 225 -18.33 18.89 -2.73
CA ALA A 225 -19.27 18.37 -3.70
C ALA A 225 -18.69 17.15 -4.44
N GLY A 226 -19.51 16.11 -4.63
CA GLY A 226 -19.09 14.88 -5.30
C GLY A 226 -18.68 15.11 -6.75
N GLU A 227 -19.39 16.00 -7.47
CA GLU A 227 -19.06 16.36 -8.84
C GLU A 227 -17.65 16.92 -9.01
N ASP A 228 -17.22 17.82 -8.11
CA ASP A 228 -15.86 18.39 -8.12
C ASP A 228 -14.79 17.32 -7.89
N ALA A 229 -15.08 16.33 -7.04
CA ALA A 229 -14.19 15.20 -6.83
C ALA A 229 -14.04 14.36 -8.11
N TRP A 230 -15.14 14.12 -8.83
CA TRP A 230 -15.11 13.37 -10.07
C TRP A 230 -14.41 14.11 -11.21
N VAL A 231 -14.59 15.44 -11.31
CA VAL A 231 -13.83 16.27 -12.26
C VAL A 231 -12.34 16.15 -11.95
N THR A 232 -11.95 16.39 -10.70
CA THR A 232 -10.55 16.28 -10.25
C THR A 232 -9.96 14.88 -10.54
N ALA A 233 -10.72 13.81 -10.28
CA ALA A 233 -10.23 12.44 -10.48
C ALA A 233 -9.98 12.14 -11.96
N ARG A 234 -10.88 12.54 -12.85
CA ARG A 234 -10.74 12.32 -14.30
C ARG A 234 -9.62 13.14 -14.91
N GLU A 235 -9.44 14.38 -14.49
CA GLU A 235 -8.33 15.26 -14.92
C GLU A 235 -6.97 14.72 -14.47
N ARG A 236 -6.89 14.20 -13.24
CA ARG A 236 -5.66 13.66 -12.66
C ARG A 236 -5.26 12.33 -13.26
N PHE A 237 -6.23 11.49 -13.59
CA PHE A 237 -6.02 10.13 -14.08
C PHE A 237 -6.73 9.92 -15.44
N PRO A 238 -6.29 10.64 -16.49
CA PRO A 238 -6.86 10.47 -17.82
C PRO A 238 -6.62 9.06 -18.35
N GLU A 239 -7.64 8.48 -18.96
CA GLU A 239 -7.47 7.17 -19.60
C GLU A 239 -6.53 7.27 -20.81
N THR A 240 -5.51 6.43 -20.81
CA THR A 240 -4.54 6.34 -21.91
C THR A 240 -4.59 4.97 -22.56
N TRP A 241 -4.22 4.88 -23.83
CA TRP A 241 -4.06 3.59 -24.50
C TRP A 241 -3.03 2.71 -23.79
N GLN A 242 -1.91 3.29 -23.37
CA GLN A 242 -0.85 2.60 -22.66
C GLN A 242 -1.33 2.03 -21.33
N GLY A 243 -2.07 2.81 -20.54
CA GLY A 243 -2.65 2.34 -19.28
C GLY A 243 -3.62 1.17 -19.47
N ARG A 244 -4.45 1.21 -20.53
CA ARG A 244 -5.32 0.06 -20.87
C ARG A 244 -4.52 -1.20 -21.21
N GLN A 245 -3.43 -1.08 -21.98
CA GLN A 245 -2.57 -2.22 -22.30
C GLN A 245 -1.88 -2.79 -21.04
N GLU A 246 -1.36 -1.93 -20.17
CA GLU A 246 -0.78 -2.34 -18.89
C GLU A 246 -1.81 -3.05 -18.00
N THR A 247 -3.06 -2.56 -17.97
CA THR A 247 -4.14 -3.20 -17.21
C THR A 247 -4.44 -4.59 -17.77
N LEU A 248 -4.53 -4.75 -19.09
CA LEU A 248 -4.72 -6.06 -19.71
C LEU A 248 -3.57 -7.03 -19.39
N LEU A 249 -2.31 -6.58 -19.39
CA LEU A 249 -1.17 -7.42 -19.00
C LEU A 249 -1.25 -7.84 -17.51
N LYS A 250 -1.80 -6.99 -16.64
CA LYS A 250 -1.97 -7.32 -15.22
C LYS A 250 -3.03 -8.40 -14.96
N THR A 251 -3.96 -8.69 -15.90
CA THR A 251 -4.95 -9.77 -15.74
C THR A 251 -4.33 -11.15 -15.63
N VAL A 252 -3.09 -11.33 -16.10
CA VAL A 252 -2.32 -12.57 -15.99
C VAL A 252 -1.17 -12.48 -14.97
N SER A 253 -1.17 -11.45 -14.12
CA SER A 253 -0.16 -11.24 -13.10
C SER A 253 -0.14 -12.39 -12.08
N GLN A 254 1.04 -12.75 -11.58
CA GLN A 254 1.19 -13.65 -10.44
C GLN A 254 0.69 -13.03 -9.12
N SER A 255 0.72 -11.70 -9.02
CA SER A 255 0.17 -10.98 -7.88
C SER A 255 -1.36 -11.07 -7.86
N ALA A 256 -1.92 -11.79 -6.88
CA ALA A 256 -3.36 -12.06 -6.78
C ALA A 256 -4.20 -10.76 -6.76
N TRP A 257 -3.81 -9.79 -5.93
CA TRP A 257 -4.53 -8.49 -5.85
C TRP A 257 -4.45 -7.70 -7.15
N SER A 258 -3.29 -7.69 -7.82
CA SER A 258 -3.10 -6.96 -9.07
C SER A 258 -3.94 -7.56 -10.20
N ARG A 259 -3.99 -8.89 -10.25
CA ARG A 259 -4.84 -9.62 -11.20
C ARG A 259 -6.31 -9.36 -10.95
N GLN A 260 -6.77 -9.42 -9.68
CA GLN A 260 -8.16 -9.14 -9.32
C GLN A 260 -8.57 -7.72 -9.75
N LEU A 261 -7.82 -6.70 -9.34
CA LEU A 261 -8.11 -5.31 -9.72
C LEU A 261 -8.10 -5.10 -11.24
N ALA A 262 -7.22 -5.79 -11.96
CA ALA A 262 -7.18 -5.69 -13.42
C ALA A 262 -8.41 -6.32 -14.09
N VAL A 263 -8.86 -7.48 -13.61
CA VAL A 263 -10.09 -8.12 -14.08
C VAL A 263 -11.30 -7.22 -13.84
N ASP A 264 -11.41 -6.67 -12.63
CA ASP A 264 -12.52 -5.77 -12.26
C ASP A 264 -12.49 -4.48 -13.07
N ALA A 265 -11.30 -3.89 -13.29
CA ALA A 265 -11.13 -2.68 -14.09
C ALA A 265 -11.52 -2.89 -15.56
N VAL A 266 -11.21 -4.06 -16.14
CA VAL A 266 -11.62 -4.41 -17.50
C VAL A 266 -13.14 -4.59 -17.57
N ALA A 267 -13.74 -5.30 -16.61
CA ALA A 267 -15.20 -5.50 -16.54
C ALA A 267 -15.95 -4.18 -16.38
N GLU A 268 -15.48 -3.27 -15.50
CA GLU A 268 -16.05 -1.94 -15.31
C GLU A 268 -16.00 -1.10 -16.60
N ALA A 269 -14.87 -1.13 -17.34
CA ALA A 269 -14.74 -0.41 -18.60
C ALA A 269 -15.69 -0.98 -19.67
N ALA A 270 -15.84 -2.30 -19.76
CA ALA A 270 -16.76 -2.95 -20.70
C ALA A 270 -18.23 -2.60 -20.40
N ALA A 271 -18.62 -2.59 -19.12
CA ALA A 271 -19.95 -2.20 -18.69
C ALA A 271 -20.26 -0.73 -19.02
N ALA A 272 -19.30 0.18 -18.78
CA ALA A 272 -19.44 1.59 -19.12
C ALA A 272 -19.57 1.82 -20.64
N ALA A 273 -18.79 1.11 -21.46
CA ALA A 273 -18.89 1.18 -22.93
C ALA A 273 -20.24 0.65 -23.44
N ALA A 274 -20.75 -0.45 -22.88
CA ALA A 274 -22.07 -1.01 -23.23
C ALA A 274 -23.21 -0.02 -22.88
N ALA A 275 -23.15 0.61 -21.72
CA ALA A 275 -24.12 1.62 -21.30
C ALA A 275 -24.11 2.86 -22.23
N ALA A 276 -22.93 3.32 -22.65
CA ALA A 276 -22.80 4.43 -23.59
C ALA A 276 -23.39 4.09 -24.97
N ALA A 277 -23.11 2.89 -25.49
CA ALA A 277 -23.65 2.42 -26.77
C ALA A 277 -25.19 2.28 -26.75
N SER A 278 -25.77 1.82 -25.63
CA SER A 278 -27.23 1.73 -25.46
C SER A 278 -27.88 3.12 -25.40
N ALA A 279 -27.23 4.12 -24.81
CA ALA A 279 -27.70 5.48 -24.78
C ALA A 279 -27.72 6.16 -26.17
N GLU A 280 -26.72 5.85 -27.03
CA GLU A 280 -26.64 6.35 -28.40
C GLU A 280 -27.67 5.68 -29.32
N SER A 281 -28.05 4.43 -29.10
CA SER A 281 -29.02 3.69 -29.92
C SER A 281 -30.48 4.06 -29.67
N GLY A 282 -30.77 4.92 -28.70
CA GLY A 282 -32.12 5.41 -28.42
C GLY A 282 -33.09 4.36 -27.86
N GLU A 283 -32.64 3.21 -27.49
CA GLU A 283 -33.41 2.26 -26.71
C GLU A 283 -33.59 2.78 -25.29
N SER A 284 -34.72 3.40 -25.04
CA SER A 284 -35.08 3.91 -23.73
C SER A 284 -35.18 2.75 -22.73
N ALA A 285 -34.14 2.48 -22.01
CA ALA A 285 -34.27 1.91 -20.69
C ALA A 285 -35.09 2.95 -19.88
N GLY A 286 -36.31 2.61 -19.51
CA GLY A 286 -37.23 3.48 -18.79
C GLY A 286 -36.51 4.11 -17.60
N ALA A 287 -36.83 5.41 -17.37
CA ALA A 287 -36.29 6.35 -16.38
C ALA A 287 -35.60 5.73 -15.16
N ALA A 288 -34.48 5.10 -15.35
CA ALA A 288 -33.48 4.87 -14.32
C ALA A 288 -32.74 6.22 -14.25
N GLY A 289 -33.04 7.03 -13.25
CA GLY A 289 -32.31 8.27 -12.97
C GLY A 289 -30.82 7.98 -13.08
N GLU A 290 -30.05 8.94 -13.59
CA GLU A 290 -28.59 8.83 -13.70
C GLU A 290 -28.05 8.27 -12.37
N LYS A 291 -27.65 7.01 -12.42
CA LYS A 291 -27.13 6.35 -11.22
C LYS A 291 -25.83 7.04 -10.89
N GLU A 292 -25.78 7.68 -9.71
CA GLU A 292 -24.54 8.29 -9.24
C GLU A 292 -23.40 7.28 -9.39
N PRO A 293 -22.24 7.73 -9.88
CA PRO A 293 -21.09 6.84 -10.06
C PRO A 293 -20.69 6.20 -8.71
N ASP A 294 -20.37 4.91 -8.72
CA ASP A 294 -19.90 4.23 -7.50
C ASP A 294 -18.66 4.93 -6.95
N VAL A 295 -18.70 5.26 -5.67
CA VAL A 295 -17.57 5.89 -4.94
C VAL A 295 -16.27 5.10 -5.09
N TYR A 296 -16.35 3.78 -5.16
CA TYR A 296 -15.19 2.92 -5.44
C TYR A 296 -14.88 2.94 -6.94
N TRP A 297 -13.68 3.39 -7.29
CA TRP A 297 -13.29 3.67 -8.67
C TRP A 297 -11.94 3.05 -9.04
N LEU A 298 -11.90 2.38 -10.18
CA LEU A 298 -10.70 1.75 -10.76
C LEU A 298 -10.08 2.55 -11.92
N GLY A 299 -10.61 3.73 -12.27
CA GLY A 299 -10.08 4.53 -13.36
C GLY A 299 -8.63 4.96 -13.18
N ALA A 300 -8.20 5.27 -11.96
CA ALA A 300 -6.81 5.58 -11.66
C ALA A 300 -5.88 4.37 -11.89
N PHE A 301 -6.32 3.16 -11.54
CA PHE A 301 -5.60 1.91 -11.84
C PHE A 301 -5.56 1.66 -13.36
N ARG A 302 -6.68 1.85 -14.05
CA ARG A 302 -6.83 1.65 -15.49
C ARG A 302 -6.01 2.65 -16.32
N SER A 303 -5.80 3.86 -15.80
CA SER A 303 -4.95 4.87 -16.45
C SER A 303 -3.45 4.50 -16.42
N GLY A 304 -3.06 3.51 -15.60
CA GLY A 304 -1.66 3.15 -15.35
C GLY A 304 -0.93 4.10 -14.39
N HIS A 305 -1.63 5.09 -13.79
CA HIS A 305 -1.03 6.07 -12.87
C HIS A 305 -1.11 5.66 -11.40
N ALA A 306 -1.90 4.62 -11.08
CA ALA A 306 -2.04 4.13 -9.73
C ALA A 306 -1.96 2.60 -9.66
N SER A 307 -1.57 2.09 -8.50
CA SER A 307 -1.51 0.65 -8.22
C SER A 307 -2.64 0.17 -7.31
N ALA A 308 -3.54 1.07 -6.88
CA ALA A 308 -4.61 0.79 -5.94
C ALA A 308 -5.95 1.34 -6.44
N PRO A 309 -7.09 0.86 -5.92
CA PRO A 309 -8.39 1.48 -6.15
C PRO A 309 -8.46 2.85 -5.49
N PHE A 310 -9.40 3.67 -5.93
CA PHE A 310 -9.67 4.98 -5.35
C PHE A 310 -11.11 5.08 -4.83
N LEU A 311 -11.29 5.87 -3.78
CA LEU A 311 -12.60 6.37 -3.38
C LEU A 311 -12.73 7.80 -3.87
N VAL A 312 -13.77 8.06 -4.68
CA VAL A 312 -14.02 9.36 -5.33
C VAL A 312 -15.43 9.83 -5.00
N GLY A 313 -15.59 11.02 -4.46
CA GLY A 313 -16.92 11.55 -4.12
C GLY A 313 -16.87 12.69 -3.11
N SER A 314 -18.04 13.01 -2.53
CA SER A 314 -18.09 13.95 -1.43
C SER A 314 -17.37 13.39 -0.19
N HIS A 315 -17.01 14.28 0.76
CA HIS A 315 -16.41 13.83 2.03
C HIS A 315 -17.28 12.79 2.73
N GLN A 316 -18.62 12.93 2.63
CA GLN A 316 -19.56 12.03 3.27
C GLN A 316 -19.65 10.69 2.56
N ASP A 317 -19.68 10.66 1.22
CA ASP A 317 -19.78 9.43 0.44
C ASP A 317 -18.52 8.58 0.59
N VAL A 318 -17.35 9.24 0.44
CA VAL A 318 -16.05 8.60 0.68
C VAL A 318 -15.95 8.09 2.12
N GLY A 319 -16.38 8.91 3.10
CA GLY A 319 -16.40 8.54 4.49
C GLY A 319 -17.31 7.33 4.76
N SER A 320 -18.49 7.29 4.19
CA SER A 320 -19.45 6.18 4.35
C SER A 320 -18.91 4.88 3.77
N ARG A 321 -18.29 4.94 2.58
CA ARG A 321 -17.66 3.76 1.95
C ARG A 321 -16.45 3.27 2.75
N LEU A 322 -15.58 4.16 3.22
CA LEU A 322 -14.43 3.78 4.03
C LEU A 322 -14.84 3.19 5.39
N ALA A 323 -15.96 3.67 5.96
CA ALA A 323 -16.48 3.16 7.21
C ALA A 323 -16.85 1.67 7.17
N GLU A 324 -17.17 1.10 6.00
CA GLU A 324 -17.43 -0.32 5.85
C GLU A 324 -16.18 -1.15 6.21
N TYR A 325 -15.02 -0.74 5.72
CA TYR A 325 -13.74 -1.38 6.05
C TYR A 325 -13.32 -1.15 7.50
N LEU A 326 -13.58 0.06 8.04
CA LEU A 326 -13.26 0.35 9.44
C LEU A 326 -14.09 -0.49 10.41
N ARG A 327 -15.39 -0.71 10.13
CA ARG A 327 -16.26 -1.62 10.93
C ARG A 327 -15.78 -3.07 10.88
N ALA A 328 -15.16 -3.47 9.78
CA ALA A 328 -14.56 -4.80 9.64
C ALA A 328 -13.19 -4.94 10.35
N GLY A 329 -12.73 -3.90 11.06
CA GLY A 329 -11.50 -3.91 11.86
C GLY A 329 -10.28 -3.31 11.20
N VAL A 330 -10.41 -2.66 10.04
CA VAL A 330 -9.28 -1.95 9.41
C VAL A 330 -8.83 -0.80 10.30
N GLY A 331 -7.58 -0.89 10.80
CA GLY A 331 -6.94 0.11 11.65
C GLY A 331 -5.90 0.96 10.91
N HIS A 332 -5.43 0.53 9.73
CA HIS A 332 -4.39 1.19 8.96
C HIS A 332 -4.87 1.52 7.54
N VAL A 333 -4.74 2.79 7.15
CA VAL A 333 -5.06 3.27 5.80
C VAL A 333 -3.79 3.81 5.16
N LEU A 334 -3.30 3.12 4.13
CA LEU A 334 -2.17 3.52 3.32
C LEU A 334 -2.70 4.23 2.07
N LEU A 335 -2.48 5.53 1.98
CA LEU A 335 -2.94 6.32 0.86
C LEU A 335 -2.11 6.05 -0.40
N ASN A 336 -2.75 6.07 -1.56
CA ASN A 336 -2.08 5.94 -2.84
C ASN A 336 -2.23 7.23 -3.65
N GLY A 337 -1.12 7.92 -3.92
CA GLY A 337 -1.13 9.17 -4.66
C GLY A 337 -1.79 10.33 -3.92
N SER A 338 -1.52 10.50 -2.62
CA SER A 338 -1.97 11.67 -1.87
C SER A 338 -1.06 12.87 -2.18
N TYR A 339 -1.69 13.97 -2.55
CA TYR A 339 -1.01 15.24 -2.79
C TYR A 339 -1.27 16.20 -1.62
N GLU A 340 -0.33 17.08 -1.31
CA GLU A 340 -0.44 17.99 -0.16
C GLU A 340 -1.72 18.81 -0.15
N TYR A 341 -2.15 19.29 -1.33
CA TYR A 341 -3.38 20.07 -1.48
C TYR A 341 -4.67 19.26 -1.29
N ASP A 342 -4.58 17.91 -1.20
CA ASP A 342 -5.70 17.05 -0.87
C ASP A 342 -5.78 16.72 0.63
N HIS A 343 -4.75 17.04 1.44
CA HIS A 343 -4.67 16.57 2.83
C HIS A 343 -5.85 17.02 3.69
N GLU A 344 -6.35 18.24 3.49
CA GLU A 344 -7.51 18.74 4.23
C GLU A 344 -8.78 17.97 3.85
N ASP A 345 -9.03 17.80 2.56
CA ASP A 345 -10.21 17.07 2.06
C ASP A 345 -10.15 15.58 2.44
N ILE A 346 -8.98 14.95 2.34
CA ILE A 346 -8.76 13.59 2.83
C ILE A 346 -9.02 13.52 4.34
N GLY A 347 -8.52 14.46 5.12
CA GLY A 347 -8.74 14.54 6.56
C GLY A 347 -10.24 14.63 6.91
N ARG A 348 -11.01 15.41 6.18
CA ARG A 348 -12.47 15.53 6.34
C ARG A 348 -13.18 14.21 6.01
N ALA A 349 -12.81 13.54 4.92
CA ALA A 349 -13.36 12.24 4.56
C ALA A 349 -13.01 11.14 5.60
N LEU A 350 -11.77 11.12 6.10
CA LEU A 350 -11.36 10.21 7.18
C LEU A 350 -12.11 10.47 8.50
N LEU A 351 -12.39 11.73 8.82
CA LEU A 351 -13.20 12.09 9.98
C LEU A 351 -14.66 11.62 9.82
N ALA A 352 -15.24 11.82 8.61
CA ALA A 352 -16.56 11.30 8.28
C ALA A 352 -16.60 9.77 8.41
N ALA A 353 -15.58 9.07 7.94
CA ALA A 353 -15.47 7.62 8.06
C ALA A 353 -15.46 7.14 9.52
N ARG A 354 -14.67 7.78 10.38
CA ARG A 354 -14.64 7.46 11.82
C ARG A 354 -16.01 7.64 12.46
N ARG A 355 -16.69 8.76 12.21
CA ARG A 355 -18.02 9.04 12.73
C ARG A 355 -19.03 7.99 12.27
N ALA A 356 -19.01 7.63 10.98
CA ALA A 356 -19.89 6.64 10.41
C ALA A 356 -19.59 5.21 10.92
N ALA A 357 -18.33 4.91 11.24
CA ALA A 357 -17.94 3.63 11.83
C ALA A 357 -18.28 3.50 13.33
N GLY A 358 -18.59 4.62 14.01
CA GLY A 358 -18.88 4.63 15.45
C GLY A 358 -17.60 4.60 16.33
N SER A 359 -16.46 5.02 15.75
CA SER A 359 -15.14 5.00 16.40
C SER A 359 -14.56 6.40 16.59
#